data_9771bce08cd99218a46966ef7808b482
#
_entry.id   9771bce08cd99218a46966ef7808b482
#
_cell.length_a   1.000
_cell.length_b   1.000
_cell.length_c   1.000
_cell.angle_alpha   90.00
_cell.angle_beta   90.00
_cell.angle_gamma   90.00
#
_symmetry.space_group_name_H-M   'P 1'
#
loop_
_entity.id
_entity.type
_entity.pdbx_description
1 polymer ?
#
loop_
_entity_poly.entity_id
_entity_poly.type
_entity_poly.pdbx_seq_one_letter_code
_entity_poly.pdbx_strand_id
1 'polypeptide(L)'
;MMKVVIVGGVAGGAGTAARLRRNDETAEIIMLERGSYISYANCGLPYYIGGVITDKDALQLQTPERFHARFNVDVRVDSQVVSVDTEKKCVVVRHGEETYEESYDKLVLSPGAGPVRPGIPGIGENHVFTLRNIPDTYAIFDFVKEHGPASCAVIGAGFIGLEMAENLAEQGIRVSVVEGAAHVMPPIDMDMAHAVHNYIRAQGIGLYLGHTCAAMDKDGIILEDRKST
;
A
#
# COMPACT_ATOMS: atom_id res chain seq x y z
N MET A 1 13.35 30.82 -13.23
CA MET A 1 12.90 29.43 -13.51
C MET A 1 12.15 28.99 -12.24
N MET A 2 10.92 28.51 -12.38
CA MET A 2 10.12 28.08 -11.23
C MET A 2 10.62 26.71 -10.73
N LYS A 3 10.86 26.60 -9.42
CA LYS A 3 11.28 25.36 -8.77
C LYS A 3 10.12 24.72 -8.04
N VAL A 4 9.78 23.48 -8.40
CA VAL A 4 8.67 22.74 -7.80
C VAL A 4 9.19 21.48 -7.13
N VAL A 5 8.94 21.36 -5.83
CA VAL A 5 9.23 20.15 -5.06
C VAL A 5 7.94 19.36 -4.88
N ILE A 6 7.99 18.06 -5.16
CA ILE A 6 6.86 17.13 -5.05
C ILE A 6 7.23 16.06 -4.04
N VAL A 7 6.44 15.92 -2.99
CA VAL A 7 6.62 14.91 -1.95
C VAL A 7 5.72 13.72 -2.23
N GLY A 8 6.34 12.55 -2.48
CA GLY A 8 5.70 11.30 -2.89
C GLY A 8 5.79 11.05 -4.39
N GLY A 9 6.24 9.88 -4.78
CA GLY A 9 6.60 9.50 -6.15
C GLY A 9 5.63 8.51 -6.82
N VAL A 10 4.49 8.19 -6.21
CA VAL A 10 3.56 7.20 -6.78
C VAL A 10 2.45 7.90 -7.60
N ALA A 11 1.19 7.60 -7.38
CA ALA A 11 0.09 8.06 -8.26
C ALA A 11 -0.02 9.59 -8.34
N GLY A 12 -0.18 10.25 -7.17
CA GLY A 12 -0.40 11.70 -7.11
C GLY A 12 0.82 12.51 -7.55
N GLY A 13 2.00 12.18 -7.01
CA GLY A 13 3.23 12.90 -7.31
C GLY A 13 3.73 12.69 -8.73
N ALA A 14 3.85 11.43 -9.17
CA ALA A 14 4.28 11.13 -10.54
C ALA A 14 3.31 11.70 -11.59
N GLY A 15 1.99 11.59 -11.36
CA GLY A 15 0.97 12.20 -12.21
C GLY A 15 1.10 13.72 -12.29
N THR A 16 1.33 14.37 -11.15
CA THR A 16 1.53 15.83 -11.08
C THR A 16 2.81 16.25 -11.78
N ALA A 17 3.93 15.56 -11.54
CA ALA A 17 5.21 15.85 -12.17
C ALA A 17 5.13 15.77 -13.70
N ALA A 18 4.53 14.69 -14.22
CA ALA A 18 4.32 14.50 -15.64
C ALA A 18 3.39 15.55 -16.26
N ARG A 19 2.34 15.97 -15.55
CA ARG A 19 1.44 17.02 -16.01
C ARG A 19 2.08 18.39 -15.98
N LEU A 20 2.82 18.70 -14.92
CA LEU A 20 3.54 19.96 -14.76
C LEU A 20 4.55 20.15 -15.90
N ARG A 21 5.36 19.15 -16.19
CA ARG A 21 6.34 19.20 -17.30
C ARG A 21 5.69 19.49 -18.64
N ARG A 22 4.51 18.92 -18.92
CA ARG A 22 3.76 19.21 -20.16
C ARG A 22 3.24 20.65 -20.24
N ASN A 23 3.01 21.29 -19.10
CA ASN A 23 2.54 22.66 -19.04
C ASN A 23 3.69 23.70 -18.99
N ASP A 24 4.86 23.30 -18.46
CA ASP A 24 6.03 24.16 -18.31
C ASP A 24 7.30 23.31 -18.53
N GLU A 25 7.89 23.47 -19.73
CA GLU A 25 9.12 22.77 -20.12
C GLU A 25 10.36 23.30 -19.37
N THR A 26 10.29 24.52 -18.83
CA THR A 26 11.41 25.19 -18.19
C THR A 26 11.50 24.98 -16.69
N ALA A 27 10.42 24.55 -16.04
CA ALA A 27 10.39 24.38 -14.59
C ALA A 27 11.45 23.38 -14.10
N GLU A 28 12.11 23.67 -12.99
CA GLU A 28 12.88 22.70 -12.22
C GLU A 28 11.90 21.88 -11.37
N ILE A 29 11.86 20.56 -11.60
CA ILE A 29 10.94 19.67 -10.89
C ILE A 29 11.74 18.62 -10.16
N ILE A 30 11.60 18.59 -8.84
CA ILE A 30 12.23 17.60 -7.96
C ILE A 30 11.11 16.76 -7.34
N MET A 31 11.22 15.43 -7.45
CA MET A 31 10.28 14.49 -6.83
C MET A 31 10.99 13.66 -5.79
N LEU A 32 10.54 13.77 -4.53
CA LEU A 32 11.12 13.11 -3.36
C LEU A 32 10.22 11.96 -2.93
N GLU A 33 10.74 10.74 -2.99
CA GLU A 33 10.01 9.52 -2.58
C GLU A 33 10.78 8.83 -1.45
N ARG A 34 10.07 8.54 -0.35
CA ARG A 34 10.68 7.89 0.83
C ARG A 34 11.07 6.43 0.60
N GLY A 35 10.38 5.75 -0.33
CA GLY A 35 10.68 4.38 -0.70
C GLY A 35 11.58 4.31 -1.93
N SER A 36 11.98 3.10 -2.30
CA SER A 36 12.87 2.86 -3.43
C SER A 36 12.12 2.77 -4.78
N TYR A 37 10.78 2.85 -4.77
CA TYR A 37 9.95 2.65 -5.95
C TYR A 37 9.03 3.83 -6.21
N ILE A 38 8.97 4.28 -7.45
CA ILE A 38 8.01 5.28 -7.94
C ILE A 38 7.04 4.65 -8.92
N SER A 39 5.89 5.29 -9.13
CA SER A 39 4.96 4.97 -10.24
C SER A 39 4.75 3.47 -10.44
N TYR A 40 4.34 2.75 -9.42
CA TYR A 40 4.05 1.33 -9.49
C TYR A 40 2.54 1.04 -9.50
N ALA A 41 2.18 -0.16 -9.94
CA ALA A 41 0.80 -0.63 -10.03
C ALA A 41 0.27 -1.06 -8.67
N ASN A 42 -0.27 -0.12 -7.87
CA ASN A 42 -0.82 -0.41 -6.53
C ASN A 42 -1.88 -1.52 -6.57
N CYS A 43 -2.76 -1.51 -7.56
CA CYS A 43 -3.80 -2.53 -7.71
C CYS A 43 -3.25 -3.89 -8.19
N GLY A 44 -2.01 -3.96 -8.66
CA GLY A 44 -1.34 -5.20 -9.08
C GLY A 44 -0.73 -5.99 -7.93
N LEU A 45 -0.55 -5.39 -6.74
CA LEU A 45 0.16 -5.99 -5.63
C LEU A 45 -0.45 -7.33 -5.16
N PRO A 46 -1.78 -7.43 -4.90
CA PRO A 46 -2.40 -8.70 -4.55
C PRO A 46 -2.26 -9.76 -5.64
N TYR A 47 -2.37 -9.36 -6.91
CA TYR A 47 -2.27 -10.27 -8.06
C TYR A 47 -0.87 -10.81 -8.31
N TYR A 48 0.16 -10.08 -7.92
CA TYR A 48 1.53 -10.61 -7.88
C TYR A 48 1.68 -11.68 -6.80
N ILE A 49 1.14 -11.44 -5.61
CA ILE A 49 1.13 -12.42 -4.52
C ILE A 49 0.37 -13.68 -4.95
N GLY A 50 -0.77 -13.52 -5.63
CA GLY A 50 -1.58 -14.62 -6.17
C GLY A 50 -0.95 -15.35 -7.36
N GLY A 51 0.16 -14.85 -7.93
CA GLY A 51 0.83 -15.46 -9.08
C GLY A 51 0.17 -15.18 -10.43
N VAL A 52 -0.83 -14.31 -10.49
CA VAL A 52 -1.44 -13.83 -11.74
C VAL A 52 -0.45 -12.93 -12.50
N ILE A 53 0.24 -12.05 -11.77
CA ILE A 53 1.38 -11.29 -12.29
C ILE A 53 2.64 -12.05 -11.87
N THR A 54 3.36 -12.60 -12.85
CA THR A 54 4.56 -13.42 -12.63
C THR A 54 5.86 -12.66 -12.82
N ASP A 55 5.81 -11.56 -13.58
CA ASP A 55 6.97 -10.71 -13.83
C ASP A 55 7.08 -9.65 -12.73
N LYS A 56 8.19 -9.71 -11.99
CA LYS A 56 8.52 -8.76 -10.91
C LYS A 56 8.57 -7.32 -11.41
N ASP A 57 9.09 -7.11 -12.62
CA ASP A 57 9.25 -5.79 -13.20
C ASP A 57 7.91 -5.21 -13.70
N ALA A 58 6.90 -6.04 -13.92
CA ALA A 58 5.57 -5.58 -14.32
C ALA A 58 4.84 -4.72 -13.27
N LEU A 59 5.23 -4.83 -12.00
CA LEU A 59 4.70 -3.96 -10.95
C LEU A 59 5.22 -2.53 -11.05
N GLN A 60 6.43 -2.33 -11.55
CA GLN A 60 7.07 -1.01 -11.65
C GLN A 60 6.81 -0.38 -13.02
N LEU A 61 5.84 0.51 -13.10
CA LEU A 61 5.46 1.17 -14.36
C LEU A 61 6.56 2.12 -14.88
N GLN A 62 7.27 2.78 -13.97
CA GLN A 62 8.38 3.67 -14.27
C GLN A 62 9.49 3.51 -13.24
N THR A 63 10.76 3.48 -13.71
CA THR A 63 11.92 3.66 -12.83
C THR A 63 12.29 5.15 -12.73
N PRO A 64 13.07 5.57 -11.71
CA PRO A 64 13.59 6.94 -11.62
C PRO A 64 14.27 7.41 -12.91
N GLU A 65 15.09 6.57 -13.52
CA GLU A 65 15.85 6.87 -14.72
C GLU A 65 14.94 7.04 -15.95
N ARG A 66 13.96 6.14 -16.12
CA ARG A 66 12.97 6.23 -17.21
C ARG A 66 12.08 7.46 -17.04
N PHE A 67 11.70 7.78 -15.80
CA PHE A 67 10.89 8.95 -15.51
C PHE A 67 11.67 10.24 -15.77
N HIS A 68 12.94 10.30 -15.34
CA HIS A 68 13.86 11.40 -15.65
C HIS A 68 14.04 11.58 -17.16
N ALA A 69 14.37 10.52 -17.87
CA ALA A 69 14.59 10.56 -19.33
C ALA A 69 13.36 11.06 -20.10
N ARG A 70 12.16 10.68 -19.64
CA ARG A 70 10.90 11.05 -20.31
C ARG A 70 10.40 12.45 -19.96
N PHE A 71 10.57 12.87 -18.70
CA PHE A 71 9.93 14.07 -18.19
C PHE A 71 10.92 15.12 -17.66
N ASN A 72 12.23 14.87 -17.73
CA ASN A 72 13.26 15.73 -17.16
C ASN A 72 12.94 16.18 -15.73
N VAL A 73 12.58 15.21 -14.87
CA VAL A 73 12.29 15.38 -13.43
C VAL A 73 13.46 14.82 -12.65
N ASP A 74 13.99 15.56 -11.68
CA ASP A 74 14.95 15.04 -10.71
C ASP A 74 14.21 14.17 -9.71
N VAL A 75 14.34 12.84 -9.85
CA VAL A 75 13.68 11.84 -9.02
C VAL A 75 14.66 11.31 -7.99
N ARG A 76 14.36 11.57 -6.72
CA ARG A 76 15.16 11.11 -5.58
C ARG A 76 14.35 10.14 -4.75
N VAL A 77 14.69 8.85 -4.88
CA VAL A 77 14.16 7.76 -4.05
C VAL A 77 14.94 7.68 -2.73
N ASP A 78 14.42 6.89 -1.79
CA ASP A 78 14.96 6.74 -0.43
C ASP A 78 15.18 8.09 0.28
N SER A 79 14.37 9.09 -0.11
CA SER A 79 14.48 10.49 0.27
C SER A 79 13.21 10.96 0.96
N GLN A 80 13.19 10.83 2.29
CA GLN A 80 12.04 11.14 3.11
C GLN A 80 12.00 12.62 3.51
N VAL A 81 10.95 13.33 3.12
CA VAL A 81 10.67 14.65 3.68
C VAL A 81 10.19 14.48 5.13
N VAL A 82 10.92 15.04 6.08
CA VAL A 82 10.65 14.92 7.52
C VAL A 82 10.02 16.19 8.12
N SER A 83 10.21 17.34 7.47
CA SER A 83 9.52 18.57 7.85
C SER A 83 9.38 19.54 6.67
N VAL A 84 8.46 20.49 6.82
CA VAL A 84 8.20 21.56 5.85
C VAL A 84 8.26 22.89 6.59
N ASP A 85 9.10 23.81 6.12
CA ASP A 85 9.13 25.19 6.57
C ASP A 85 8.49 26.08 5.48
N THR A 86 7.28 26.55 5.75
CA THR A 86 6.51 27.34 4.79
C THR A 86 6.95 28.80 4.73
N GLU A 87 7.61 29.30 5.77
CA GLU A 87 8.12 30.68 5.80
C GLU A 87 9.40 30.79 4.99
N LYS A 88 10.33 29.85 5.18
CA LYS A 88 11.57 29.76 4.39
C LYS A 88 11.36 29.13 3.02
N LYS A 89 10.19 28.53 2.77
CA LYS A 89 9.92 27.73 1.56
C LYS A 89 10.97 26.65 1.31
N CYS A 90 11.21 25.84 2.30
CA CYS A 90 12.08 24.67 2.17
C CYS A 90 11.46 23.42 2.83
N VAL A 91 11.91 22.28 2.39
CA VAL A 91 11.65 20.99 3.04
C VAL A 91 12.95 20.41 3.57
N VAL A 92 12.87 19.73 4.72
CA VAL A 92 14.01 18.98 5.24
C VAL A 92 13.88 17.52 4.76
N VAL A 93 14.91 17.06 4.08
CA VAL A 93 14.94 15.72 3.48
C VAL A 93 15.98 14.87 4.19
N ARG A 94 15.59 13.65 4.57
CA ARG A 94 16.49 12.62 5.08
C ARG A 94 16.74 11.57 4.01
N HIS A 95 18.02 11.32 3.71
CA HIS A 95 18.49 10.28 2.80
C HIS A 95 19.54 9.42 3.53
N GLY A 96 19.15 8.23 3.92
CA GLY A 96 19.97 7.41 4.82
C GLY A 96 20.21 8.11 6.17
N GLU A 97 21.48 8.34 6.51
CA GLU A 97 21.89 9.08 7.72
C GLU A 97 22.04 10.59 7.49
N GLU A 98 22.05 11.02 6.24
CA GLU A 98 22.21 12.43 5.87
C GLU A 98 20.87 13.16 5.89
N THR A 99 20.95 14.46 6.24
CA THR A 99 19.82 15.37 6.22
C THR A 99 20.21 16.65 5.50
N TYR A 100 19.37 17.13 4.57
CA TYR A 100 19.60 18.37 3.84
C TYR A 100 18.30 19.15 3.66
N GLU A 101 18.44 20.43 3.35
CA GLU A 101 17.31 21.30 3.01
C GLU A 101 17.18 21.42 1.49
N GLU A 102 15.92 21.36 0.99
CA GLU A 102 15.58 21.57 -0.41
C GLU A 102 14.59 22.72 -0.52
N SER A 103 14.98 23.81 -1.20
CA SER A 103 14.14 24.99 -1.37
C SER A 103 13.11 24.79 -2.48
N TYR A 104 11.99 25.52 -2.43
CA TYR A 104 10.96 25.48 -3.46
C TYR A 104 10.27 26.83 -3.66
N ASP A 105 9.79 27.08 -4.88
CA ASP A 105 8.80 28.12 -5.17
C ASP A 105 7.39 27.60 -4.93
N LYS A 106 7.13 26.35 -5.32
CA LYS A 106 5.86 25.63 -5.11
C LYS A 106 6.12 24.25 -4.54
N LEU A 107 5.27 23.85 -3.60
CA LEU A 107 5.31 22.52 -2.97
C LEU A 107 4.04 21.75 -3.27
N VAL A 108 4.20 20.48 -3.66
CA VAL A 108 3.10 19.53 -3.83
C VAL A 108 3.25 18.42 -2.80
N LEU A 109 2.22 18.19 -2.02
CA LEU A 109 2.19 17.12 -1.01
C LEU A 109 1.32 15.97 -1.48
N SER A 110 1.94 14.83 -1.78
CA SER A 110 1.31 13.58 -2.18
C SER A 110 1.87 12.39 -1.38
N PRO A 111 1.92 12.48 -0.02
CA PRO A 111 2.64 11.52 0.82
C PRO A 111 1.98 10.14 0.87
N GLY A 112 0.77 10.01 0.31
CA GLY A 112 -0.02 8.79 0.37
C GLY A 112 -0.53 8.50 1.79
N ALA A 113 -0.73 7.21 2.09
CA ALA A 113 -1.15 6.72 3.40
C ALA A 113 -0.28 5.53 3.83
N GLY A 114 -0.32 5.20 5.09
CA GLY A 114 0.25 3.97 5.65
C GLY A 114 -0.83 3.04 6.18
N PRO A 115 -0.54 1.75 6.31
CA PRO A 115 -1.45 0.84 6.98
C PRO A 115 -1.55 1.19 8.46
N VAL A 116 -2.77 1.09 9.00
CA VAL A 116 -2.98 1.21 10.44
C VAL A 116 -2.51 -0.09 11.10
N ARG A 117 -1.64 0.02 12.11
CA ARG A 117 -1.26 -1.08 12.98
C ARG A 117 -1.85 -0.82 14.36
N PRO A 118 -3.02 -1.39 14.69
CA PRO A 118 -3.63 -1.22 16.01
C PRO A 118 -2.76 -1.88 17.08
N GLY A 119 -2.88 -1.43 18.33
CA GLY A 119 -2.12 -1.98 19.46
C GLY A 119 -2.61 -3.37 19.91
N ILE A 120 -2.76 -4.31 18.98
CA ILE A 120 -3.21 -5.68 19.24
C ILE A 120 -1.99 -6.53 19.63
N PRO A 121 -2.04 -7.30 20.72
CA PRO A 121 -1.00 -8.25 21.08
C PRO A 121 -0.68 -9.18 19.91
N GLY A 122 0.61 -9.38 19.61
CA GLY A 122 1.08 -10.24 18.53
C GLY A 122 1.17 -9.58 17.15
N ILE A 123 0.77 -8.32 16.98
CA ILE A 123 0.83 -7.64 15.65
C ILE A 123 2.24 -7.47 15.10
N GLY A 124 3.25 -7.60 15.92
CA GLY A 124 4.67 -7.52 15.54
C GLY A 124 5.30 -8.86 15.18
N GLU A 125 4.56 -9.95 15.22
CA GLU A 125 5.08 -11.27 14.89
C GLU A 125 5.51 -11.37 13.42
N ASN A 126 6.53 -12.19 13.14
CA ASN A 126 7.16 -12.30 11.81
C ASN A 126 6.23 -12.83 10.71
N HIS A 127 5.10 -13.45 11.06
CA HIS A 127 4.08 -13.95 10.16
C HIS A 127 2.87 -13.02 10.00
N VAL A 128 2.95 -11.79 10.55
CA VAL A 128 1.91 -10.76 10.46
C VAL A 128 2.36 -9.66 9.51
N PHE A 129 1.64 -9.50 8.42
CA PHE A 129 1.97 -8.59 7.34
C PHE A 129 0.92 -7.49 7.17
N THR A 130 1.33 -6.41 6.56
CA THR A 130 0.45 -5.40 5.98
C THR A 130 0.83 -5.24 4.51
N LEU A 131 -0.14 -4.96 3.64
CA LEU A 131 0.10 -4.74 2.22
C LEU A 131 -0.12 -3.27 1.87
N ARG A 132 0.94 -2.60 1.41
CA ARG A 132 0.86 -1.20 0.98
C ARG A 132 1.73 -0.88 -0.23
N ASN A 133 2.89 -1.51 -0.35
CA ASN A 133 3.91 -1.16 -1.34
C ASN A 133 4.59 -2.42 -1.92
N ILE A 134 5.53 -2.22 -2.83
CA ILE A 134 6.29 -3.33 -3.46
C ILE A 134 7.09 -4.15 -2.43
N PRO A 135 7.85 -3.57 -1.49
CA PRO A 135 8.52 -4.35 -0.45
C PRO A 135 7.58 -5.24 0.37
N ASP A 136 6.41 -4.72 0.79
CA ASP A 136 5.41 -5.53 1.50
C ASP A 136 4.94 -6.71 0.65
N THR A 137 4.72 -6.47 -0.64
CA THR A 137 4.30 -7.50 -1.61
C THR A 137 5.32 -8.62 -1.71
N TYR A 138 6.60 -8.28 -1.82
CA TYR A 138 7.66 -9.28 -1.90
C TYR A 138 7.81 -10.04 -0.59
N ALA A 139 7.72 -9.36 0.55
CA ALA A 139 7.79 -10.02 1.86
C ALA A 139 6.67 -11.06 2.04
N ILE A 140 5.43 -10.74 1.64
CA ILE A 140 4.31 -11.68 1.69
C ILE A 140 4.51 -12.83 0.70
N PHE A 141 4.88 -12.51 -0.55
CA PHE A 141 5.09 -13.52 -1.59
C PHE A 141 6.19 -14.51 -1.20
N ASP A 142 7.34 -14.02 -0.74
CA ASP A 142 8.47 -14.84 -0.33
C ASP A 142 8.09 -15.71 0.88
N PHE A 143 7.39 -15.15 1.87
CA PHE A 143 6.89 -15.90 3.02
C PHE A 143 5.95 -17.04 2.61
N VAL A 144 4.98 -16.76 1.75
CA VAL A 144 4.04 -17.79 1.25
C VAL A 144 4.79 -18.89 0.52
N LYS A 145 5.75 -18.53 -0.33
CA LYS A 145 6.55 -19.47 -1.11
C LYS A 145 7.48 -20.34 -0.26
N GLU A 146 8.11 -19.75 0.76
CA GLU A 146 9.08 -20.46 1.61
C GLU A 146 8.40 -21.35 2.64
N HIS A 147 7.27 -20.91 3.22
CA HIS A 147 6.66 -21.61 4.33
C HIS A 147 5.44 -22.46 3.95
N GLY A 148 4.82 -22.21 2.79
CA GLY A 148 3.65 -22.95 2.33
C GLY A 148 2.52 -23.01 3.36
N PRO A 149 2.02 -21.84 3.87
CA PRO A 149 1.06 -21.85 4.96
C PRO A 149 -0.24 -22.56 4.58
N ALA A 150 -0.70 -23.48 5.43
CA ALA A 150 -1.94 -24.22 5.20
C ALA A 150 -3.20 -23.33 5.36
N SER A 151 -3.10 -22.24 6.12
CA SER A 151 -4.19 -21.29 6.35
C SER A 151 -3.67 -19.92 6.68
N CYS A 152 -4.51 -18.89 6.43
CA CYS A 152 -4.25 -17.53 6.84
C CYS A 152 -5.54 -16.82 7.25
N ALA A 153 -5.38 -15.72 8.01
CA ALA A 153 -6.43 -14.78 8.32
C ALA A 153 -6.16 -13.44 7.66
N VAL A 154 -7.17 -12.87 7.01
CA VAL A 154 -7.16 -11.52 6.46
C VAL A 154 -8.03 -10.64 7.35
N ILE A 155 -7.44 -9.61 7.96
CA ILE A 155 -8.14 -8.70 8.87
C ILE A 155 -8.51 -7.44 8.11
N GLY A 156 -9.82 -7.21 7.99
CA GLY A 156 -10.43 -6.16 7.21
C GLY A 156 -10.96 -6.65 5.86
N ALA A 157 -12.26 -6.45 5.63
CA ALA A 157 -12.96 -6.85 4.41
C ALA A 157 -13.22 -5.66 3.47
N GLY A 158 -12.27 -4.73 3.39
CA GLY A 158 -12.22 -3.72 2.33
C GLY A 158 -11.68 -4.29 1.02
N PHE A 159 -11.52 -3.45 -0.01
CA PHE A 159 -11.05 -3.88 -1.34
C PHE A 159 -9.73 -4.66 -1.28
N ILE A 160 -8.71 -4.13 -0.62
CA ILE A 160 -7.39 -4.78 -0.51
C ILE A 160 -7.51 -6.14 0.19
N GLY A 161 -8.26 -6.20 1.30
CA GLY A 161 -8.42 -7.44 2.05
C GLY A 161 -9.13 -8.52 1.25
N LEU A 162 -10.17 -8.18 0.49
CA LEU A 162 -10.89 -9.13 -0.35
C LEU A 162 -10.06 -9.61 -1.54
N GLU A 163 -9.33 -8.71 -2.22
CA GLU A 163 -8.39 -9.08 -3.29
C GLU A 163 -7.28 -9.99 -2.76
N MET A 164 -6.75 -9.72 -1.57
CA MET A 164 -5.77 -10.61 -0.92
C MET A 164 -6.37 -11.98 -0.58
N ALA A 165 -7.60 -11.99 -0.04
CA ALA A 165 -8.25 -13.23 0.34
C ALA A 165 -8.49 -14.14 -0.88
N GLU A 166 -8.95 -13.57 -2.00
CA GLU A 166 -9.15 -14.29 -3.26
C GLU A 166 -7.83 -14.85 -3.79
N ASN A 167 -6.81 -14.00 -3.93
CA ASN A 167 -5.52 -14.39 -4.46
C ASN A 167 -4.80 -15.44 -3.60
N LEU A 168 -4.93 -15.39 -2.28
CA LEU A 168 -4.37 -16.43 -1.39
C LEU A 168 -5.17 -17.74 -1.44
N ALA A 169 -6.50 -17.66 -1.58
CA ALA A 169 -7.35 -18.84 -1.75
C ALA A 169 -7.03 -19.58 -3.07
N GLU A 170 -6.79 -18.86 -4.16
CA GLU A 170 -6.37 -19.43 -5.45
C GLU A 170 -5.01 -20.15 -5.37
N GLN A 171 -4.15 -19.77 -4.43
CA GLN A 171 -2.90 -20.49 -4.11
C GLN A 171 -3.16 -21.79 -3.30
N GLY A 172 -4.42 -22.14 -3.00
CA GLY A 172 -4.78 -23.31 -2.21
C GLY A 172 -4.68 -23.10 -0.70
N ILE A 173 -4.48 -21.88 -0.23
CA ILE A 173 -4.43 -21.54 1.20
C ILE A 173 -5.87 -21.42 1.73
N ARG A 174 -6.17 -22.06 2.87
CA ARG A 174 -7.47 -21.88 3.53
C ARG A 174 -7.55 -20.49 4.16
N VAL A 175 -8.37 -19.61 3.59
CA VAL A 175 -8.48 -18.20 4.00
C VAL A 175 -9.68 -17.96 4.89
N SER A 176 -9.49 -17.16 5.93
CA SER A 176 -10.54 -16.60 6.78
C SER A 176 -10.47 -15.08 6.76
N VAL A 177 -11.57 -14.42 6.42
CA VAL A 177 -11.70 -12.95 6.46
C VAL A 177 -12.42 -12.54 7.73
N VAL A 178 -11.82 -11.62 8.49
CA VAL A 178 -12.38 -11.08 9.73
C VAL A 178 -12.67 -9.60 9.53
N GLU A 179 -13.91 -9.19 9.79
CA GLU A 179 -14.39 -7.81 9.62
C GLU A 179 -15.20 -7.36 10.83
N GLY A 180 -14.82 -6.22 11.40
CA GLY A 180 -15.52 -5.65 12.56
C GLY A 180 -16.88 -5.03 12.23
N ALA A 181 -17.14 -4.72 10.95
CA ALA A 181 -18.43 -4.25 10.49
C ALA A 181 -19.43 -5.39 10.23
N ALA A 182 -20.71 -5.05 10.08
CA ALA A 182 -21.76 -6.02 9.80
C ALA A 182 -21.71 -6.57 8.36
N HIS A 183 -20.96 -5.95 7.47
CA HIS A 183 -20.80 -6.38 6.09
C HIS A 183 -19.42 -6.02 5.52
N VAL A 184 -19.04 -6.69 4.43
CA VAL A 184 -17.83 -6.37 3.68
C VAL A 184 -17.99 -5.08 2.89
N MET A 185 -16.86 -4.49 2.48
CA MET A 185 -16.84 -3.29 1.63
C MET A 185 -17.75 -2.16 2.18
N PRO A 186 -17.41 -1.53 3.32
CA PRO A 186 -18.26 -0.54 3.97
C PRO A 186 -18.85 0.56 3.08
N PRO A 187 -18.22 0.98 1.95
CA PRO A 187 -18.78 1.97 1.05
C PRO A 187 -20.00 1.54 0.22
N ILE A 188 -20.31 0.23 0.17
CA ILE A 188 -21.50 -0.26 -0.58
C ILE A 188 -22.67 -0.54 0.36
N ASP A 189 -23.89 -0.54 -0.17
CA ASP A 189 -25.09 -0.84 0.60
C ASP A 189 -25.17 -2.32 0.99
N MET A 190 -25.90 -2.62 2.05
CA MET A 190 -25.99 -3.97 2.64
C MET A 190 -26.52 -5.01 1.65
N ASP A 191 -27.49 -4.67 0.81
CA ASP A 191 -28.07 -5.56 -0.20
C ASP A 191 -27.02 -5.95 -1.25
N MET A 192 -26.18 -5.02 -1.68
CA MET A 192 -25.06 -5.28 -2.57
C MET A 192 -23.96 -6.10 -1.87
N ALA A 193 -23.69 -5.81 -0.60
CA ALA A 193 -22.72 -6.57 0.20
C ALA A 193 -23.12 -8.04 0.35
N HIS A 194 -24.41 -8.35 0.41
CA HIS A 194 -24.88 -9.75 0.46
C HIS A 194 -24.48 -10.56 -0.79
N ALA A 195 -24.47 -9.95 -1.97
CA ALA A 195 -23.98 -10.62 -3.18
C ALA A 195 -22.50 -10.98 -3.06
N VAL A 196 -21.68 -10.07 -2.51
CA VAL A 196 -20.26 -10.30 -2.24
C VAL A 196 -20.06 -11.36 -1.17
N HIS A 197 -20.86 -11.35 -0.07
CA HIS A 197 -20.80 -12.40 0.94
C HIS A 197 -21.04 -13.79 0.36
N ASN A 198 -22.03 -13.92 -0.52
CA ASN A 198 -22.35 -15.20 -1.15
C ASN A 198 -21.22 -15.65 -2.08
N TYR A 199 -20.62 -14.73 -2.82
CA TYR A 199 -19.47 -15.02 -3.67
C TYR A 199 -18.27 -15.52 -2.84
N ILE A 200 -17.90 -14.79 -1.79
CA ILE A 200 -16.79 -15.15 -0.88
C ILE A 200 -16.99 -16.56 -0.32
N ARG A 201 -18.20 -16.86 0.18
CA ARG A 201 -18.51 -18.19 0.73
C ARG A 201 -18.48 -19.28 -0.32
N ALA A 202 -18.92 -18.99 -1.55
CA ALA A 202 -18.88 -19.93 -2.67
C ALA A 202 -17.44 -20.29 -3.08
N GLN A 203 -16.48 -19.38 -2.84
CA GLN A 203 -15.04 -19.64 -3.03
C GLN A 203 -14.42 -20.42 -1.86
N GLY A 204 -15.21 -20.85 -0.87
CA GLY A 204 -14.70 -21.58 0.31
C GLY A 204 -13.96 -20.70 1.32
N ILE A 205 -14.02 -19.39 1.19
CA ILE A 205 -13.38 -18.44 2.12
C ILE A 205 -14.27 -18.27 3.35
N GLY A 206 -13.70 -18.46 4.54
CA GLY A 206 -14.37 -18.20 5.82
C GLY A 206 -14.65 -16.70 5.99
N LEU A 207 -15.87 -16.33 6.42
CA LEU A 207 -16.27 -14.93 6.60
C LEU A 207 -16.82 -14.70 8.00
N TYR A 208 -16.10 -13.93 8.81
CA TYR A 208 -16.40 -13.58 10.18
C TYR A 208 -16.72 -12.09 10.29
N LEU A 209 -18.01 -11.74 10.20
CA LEU A 209 -18.51 -10.37 10.28
C LEU A 209 -18.90 -10.03 11.72
N GLY A 210 -18.76 -8.76 12.11
CA GLY A 210 -19.02 -8.30 13.47
C GLY A 210 -17.98 -8.75 14.50
N HIS A 211 -16.85 -9.28 14.05
CA HIS A 211 -15.76 -9.75 14.90
C HIS A 211 -14.53 -8.85 14.78
N THR A 212 -13.84 -8.65 15.90
CA THR A 212 -12.54 -7.98 15.94
C THR A 212 -11.45 -8.96 16.34
N CYS A 213 -10.24 -8.71 15.87
CA CYS A 213 -9.06 -9.43 16.32
C CYS A 213 -8.63 -8.87 17.67
N ALA A 214 -8.69 -9.67 18.72
CA ALA A 214 -8.26 -9.30 20.07
C ALA A 214 -6.78 -9.57 20.32
N ALA A 215 -6.23 -10.63 19.73
CA ALA A 215 -4.82 -10.99 19.81
C ALA A 215 -4.42 -11.88 18.63
N MET A 216 -3.11 -11.97 18.40
CA MET A 216 -2.48 -12.86 17.43
C MET A 216 -1.36 -13.63 18.12
N ASP A 217 -1.16 -14.86 17.73
CA ASP A 217 -0.04 -15.68 18.19
C ASP A 217 0.44 -16.62 17.04
N LYS A 218 1.39 -17.48 17.35
CA LYS A 218 1.97 -18.44 16.37
C LYS A 218 0.95 -19.44 15.82
N ASP A 219 -0.15 -19.66 16.54
CA ASP A 219 -1.16 -20.65 16.18
C ASP A 219 -2.38 -20.03 15.48
N GLY A 220 -2.51 -18.69 15.51
CA GLY A 220 -3.58 -17.99 14.80
C GLY A 220 -4.01 -16.67 15.42
N ILE A 221 -5.30 -16.37 15.28
CA ILE A 221 -5.91 -15.14 15.79
C ILE A 221 -7.01 -15.45 16.79
N ILE A 222 -7.12 -14.62 17.80
CA ILE A 222 -8.19 -14.66 18.81
C ILE A 222 -9.21 -13.61 18.45
N LEU A 223 -10.46 -14.03 18.27
CA LEU A 223 -11.56 -13.13 17.93
C LEU A 223 -12.36 -12.72 19.17
N GLU A 224 -12.86 -11.53 19.13
CA GLU A 224 -13.82 -11.00 20.09
C GLU A 224 -15.08 -10.58 19.33
N ASP A 225 -16.25 -11.06 19.80
CA ASP A 225 -17.54 -10.63 19.28
C ASP A 225 -17.79 -9.17 19.66
N ARG A 226 -18.06 -8.32 18.69
CA ARG A 226 -18.67 -7.03 18.96
C ARG A 226 -20.12 -7.29 19.38
N LYS A 227 -20.36 -7.37 20.67
CA LYS A 227 -21.73 -7.30 21.17
C LYS A 227 -22.32 -5.96 20.71
N SER A 228 -23.39 -6.03 19.92
CA SER A 228 -24.19 -4.87 19.59
C SER A 228 -24.69 -4.25 20.89
N THR A 229 -24.15 -3.09 21.23
CA THR A 229 -24.70 -2.19 22.26
C THR A 229 -25.82 -1.35 21.66
#